data_c4b1657fb5fa9bd018cccdd738179d33
#
_entry.id   c4b1657fb5fa9bd018cccdd738179d33
#
_cell.length_a   1.000
_cell.length_b   1.000
_cell.length_c   1.000
_cell.angle_alpha   90.00
_cell.angle_beta   90.00
_cell.angle_gamma   90.00
#
_symmetry.space_group_name_H-M   'P 1'
#
loop_
_entity.id
_entity.type
_entity.pdbx_description
1 polymer ?
#
loop_
_entity_poly.entity_id
_entity_poly.type
_entity_poly.pdbx_seq_one_letter_code
_entity_poly.pdbx_strand_id
1 'polypeptide(L)'
;MRPLPHRYVVRLAAGPTGYADVLAGGRPTLRTAPPVEYDGPGDAWSPEHLLLAAVQGCFLFTLRAVARMSKVDFVSLEVETGGTVDRQNGVTRFAEIVVRPTLIVPAGTDRTRALGVLRKAEKACLVSASLATPIRLEPEIVEVDVPVLAGAIG
;
A
#
# COMPACT_ATOMS: atom_id res chain seq x y z
N MET A 1 -5.01 4.57 20.38
CA MET A 1 -5.92 4.21 19.24
C MET A 1 -7.33 4.52 19.69
N ARG A 2 -8.17 5.12 18.82
CA ARG A 2 -9.58 5.37 19.17
C ARG A 2 -10.38 4.05 19.10
N PRO A 3 -11.46 3.88 19.91
CA PRO A 3 -12.28 2.67 19.86
C PRO A 3 -13.05 2.58 18.51
N LEU A 4 -13.34 1.36 18.09
CA LEU A 4 -14.20 1.05 16.95
C LEU A 4 -15.69 1.30 17.30
N PRO A 5 -16.54 1.58 16.29
CA PRO A 5 -16.27 1.61 14.86
C PRO A 5 -15.70 2.96 14.37
N HIS A 6 -14.89 2.92 13.31
CA HIS A 6 -14.44 4.12 12.60
C HIS A 6 -15.21 4.29 11.30
N ARG A 7 -15.54 5.51 10.93
CA ARG A 7 -16.26 5.85 9.69
C ARG A 7 -15.39 6.73 8.78
N TYR A 8 -15.35 6.40 7.52
CA TYR A 8 -14.65 7.16 6.49
C TYR A 8 -15.64 7.55 5.39
N VAL A 9 -15.53 8.77 4.86
CA VAL A 9 -16.39 9.29 3.81
C VAL A 9 -15.53 9.91 2.72
N VAL A 10 -15.82 9.53 1.49
CA VAL A 10 -15.27 10.12 0.27
C VAL A 10 -16.45 10.57 -0.59
N ARG A 11 -16.29 11.68 -1.29
CA ARG A 11 -17.27 12.21 -2.25
C ARG A 11 -16.63 12.27 -3.62
N LEU A 12 -17.43 12.19 -4.65
CA LEU A 12 -16.99 12.33 -6.03
C LEU A 12 -17.88 13.36 -6.71
N ALA A 13 -17.29 14.27 -7.47
CA ALA A 13 -17.95 15.24 -8.32
C ALA A 13 -17.45 15.09 -9.75
N ALA A 14 -18.37 14.97 -10.71
CA ALA A 14 -18.05 14.82 -12.13
C ALA A 14 -19.19 15.32 -13.02
N GLY A 15 -18.87 15.69 -14.26
CA GLY A 15 -19.82 15.86 -15.35
C GLY A 15 -20.11 14.55 -16.08
N PRO A 16 -20.84 14.61 -17.20
CA PRO A 16 -21.17 13.43 -18.01
C PRO A 16 -19.95 12.84 -18.75
N THR A 17 -18.89 13.62 -18.88
CA THR A 17 -17.63 13.25 -19.58
C THR A 17 -16.43 13.87 -18.86
N GLY A 18 -15.23 13.36 -19.17
CA GLY A 18 -13.97 13.90 -18.68
C GLY A 18 -13.54 13.34 -17.33
N TYR A 19 -12.85 14.16 -16.56
CA TYR A 19 -12.31 13.80 -15.25
C TYR A 19 -13.34 13.90 -14.14
N ALA A 20 -13.07 13.20 -13.05
CA ALA A 20 -13.80 13.33 -11.80
C ALA A 20 -12.87 13.81 -10.68
N ASP A 21 -13.42 14.56 -9.74
CA ASP A 21 -12.74 15.01 -8.54
C ASP A 21 -13.17 14.18 -7.34
N VAL A 22 -12.19 13.51 -6.72
CA VAL A 22 -12.38 12.77 -5.48
C VAL A 22 -12.01 13.67 -4.31
N LEU A 23 -12.94 13.81 -3.37
CA LEU A 23 -12.83 14.70 -2.23
C LEU A 23 -12.93 13.92 -0.92
N ALA A 24 -12.03 14.20 0.01
CA ALA A 24 -12.14 13.75 1.39
C ALA A 24 -11.83 14.95 2.30
N GLY A 25 -12.67 15.22 3.26
CA GLY A 25 -12.59 16.43 4.07
C GLY A 25 -11.19 16.74 4.61
N GLY A 26 -10.71 17.98 4.38
CA GLY A 26 -9.39 18.44 4.83
C GLY A 26 -8.18 17.86 4.08
N ARG A 27 -8.39 17.20 2.94
CA ARG A 27 -7.34 16.61 2.10
C ARG A 27 -7.33 17.29 0.72
N PRO A 28 -6.17 17.30 0.03
CA PRO A 28 -6.12 17.73 -1.35
C PRO A 28 -7.10 16.94 -2.22
N THR A 29 -7.76 17.63 -3.15
CA THR A 29 -8.59 16.99 -4.16
C THR A 29 -7.73 16.11 -5.06
N LEU A 30 -8.22 14.91 -5.37
CA LEU A 30 -7.57 13.99 -6.27
C LEU A 30 -8.36 13.90 -7.58
N ARG A 31 -7.71 14.22 -8.70
CA ARG A 31 -8.29 14.05 -10.03
C ARG A 31 -8.16 12.60 -10.48
N THR A 32 -9.26 12.02 -10.95
CA THR A 32 -9.31 10.64 -11.44
C THR A 32 -9.99 10.56 -12.81
N ALA A 33 -9.64 9.53 -13.57
CA ALA A 33 -10.25 9.21 -14.86
C ALA A 33 -10.18 7.68 -15.08
N PRO A 34 -10.92 7.13 -16.07
CA PRO A 34 -10.72 5.76 -16.49
C PRO A 34 -9.27 5.51 -16.93
N PRO A 35 -8.73 4.30 -16.77
CA PRO A 35 -7.41 3.97 -17.33
C PRO A 35 -7.47 3.83 -18.86
N VAL A 36 -6.32 3.78 -19.51
CA VAL A 36 -6.23 3.70 -20.98
C VAL A 36 -6.92 2.47 -21.56
N GLU A 37 -6.97 1.38 -20.81
CA GLU A 37 -7.65 0.14 -21.18
C GLU A 37 -9.18 0.28 -21.28
N TYR A 38 -9.72 1.36 -20.72
CA TYR A 38 -11.13 1.76 -20.78
C TYR A 38 -11.28 3.15 -21.43
N ASP A 39 -10.47 3.42 -22.47
CA ASP A 39 -10.50 4.67 -23.26
C ASP A 39 -10.24 5.95 -22.44
N GLY A 40 -9.53 5.82 -21.32
CA GLY A 40 -9.15 6.96 -20.49
C GLY A 40 -7.93 7.72 -21.03
N PRO A 41 -7.69 8.95 -20.54
CA PRO A 41 -6.62 9.83 -21.03
C PRO A 41 -5.20 9.38 -20.65
N GLY A 42 -5.03 8.55 -19.63
CA GLY A 42 -3.74 8.04 -19.17
C GLY A 42 -2.89 9.02 -18.35
N ASP A 43 -3.40 10.18 -18.02
CA ASP A 43 -2.70 11.26 -17.30
C ASP A 43 -3.25 11.54 -15.89
N ALA A 44 -4.15 10.68 -15.41
CA ALA A 44 -4.75 10.78 -14.10
C ALA A 44 -4.76 9.42 -13.38
N TRP A 45 -4.96 9.47 -12.07
CA TRP A 45 -5.17 8.26 -11.28
C TRP A 45 -6.45 7.57 -11.72
N SER A 46 -6.38 6.28 -12.05
CA SER A 46 -7.59 5.50 -12.28
C SER A 46 -8.09 4.84 -10.98
N PRO A 47 -9.35 4.39 -10.92
CA PRO A 47 -9.86 3.63 -9.78
C PRO A 47 -9.01 2.40 -9.46
N GLU A 48 -8.46 1.74 -10.49
CA GLU A 48 -7.59 0.57 -10.35
C GLU A 48 -6.29 0.96 -9.64
N HIS A 49 -5.64 2.05 -10.07
CA HIS A 49 -4.45 2.58 -9.40
C HIS A 49 -4.74 2.99 -7.95
N LEU A 50 -5.90 3.59 -7.69
CA LEU A 50 -6.29 3.99 -6.34
C LEU A 50 -6.51 2.80 -5.41
N LEU A 51 -7.07 1.70 -5.92
CA LEU A 51 -7.21 0.46 -5.16
C LEU A 51 -5.84 -0.11 -4.77
N LEU A 52 -4.91 -0.21 -5.73
CA LEU A 52 -3.56 -0.69 -5.48
C LEU A 52 -2.80 0.24 -4.53
N ALA A 53 -2.95 1.55 -4.69
CA ALA A 53 -2.37 2.54 -3.77
C ALA A 53 -2.92 2.41 -2.35
N ALA A 54 -4.21 2.08 -2.19
CA ALA A 54 -4.80 1.83 -0.88
C ALA A 54 -4.22 0.57 -0.23
N VAL A 55 -4.01 -0.50 -0.99
CA VAL A 55 -3.38 -1.74 -0.51
C VAL A 55 -1.97 -1.45 0.00
N GLN A 56 -1.10 -0.84 -0.82
CA GLN A 56 0.29 -0.58 -0.43
C GLN A 56 0.41 0.44 0.70
N GLY A 57 -0.43 1.47 0.72
CA GLY A 57 -0.44 2.47 1.79
C GLY A 57 -0.84 1.85 3.13
N CYS A 58 -1.88 1.03 3.15
CA CYS A 58 -2.30 0.29 4.34
C CYS A 58 -1.21 -0.67 4.80
N PHE A 59 -0.57 -1.39 3.87
CA PHE A 59 0.55 -2.28 4.17
C PHE A 59 1.70 -1.52 4.87
N LEU A 60 2.13 -0.37 4.34
CA LEU A 60 3.19 0.46 4.94
C LEU A 60 2.86 0.87 6.38
N PHE A 61 1.65 1.41 6.61
CA PHE A 61 1.28 1.89 7.95
C PHE A 61 1.13 0.73 8.94
N THR A 62 0.64 -0.42 8.49
CA THR A 62 0.57 -1.64 9.30
C THR A 62 1.98 -2.16 9.60
N LEU A 63 2.88 -2.15 8.61
CA LEU A 63 4.28 -2.55 8.80
C LEU A 63 4.96 -1.71 9.89
N ARG A 64 4.79 -0.39 9.86
CA ARG A 64 5.36 0.50 10.90
C ARG A 64 4.91 0.12 12.31
N ALA A 65 3.64 -0.25 12.46
CA ALA A 65 3.11 -0.68 13.76
C ALA A 65 3.68 -2.04 14.17
N VAL A 66 3.70 -3.01 13.25
CA VAL A 66 4.21 -4.37 13.51
C VAL A 66 5.72 -4.35 13.79
N ALA A 67 6.50 -3.60 13.02
CA ALA A 67 7.95 -3.47 13.20
C ALA A 67 8.28 -2.91 14.60
N ARG A 68 7.59 -1.85 15.02
CA ARG A 68 7.74 -1.28 16.37
C ARG A 68 7.41 -2.29 17.47
N MET A 69 6.28 -3.00 17.36
CA MET A 69 5.90 -4.03 18.33
C MET A 69 6.88 -5.21 18.36
N SER A 70 7.47 -5.54 17.23
CA SER A 70 8.43 -6.62 17.08
C SER A 70 9.87 -6.19 17.37
N LYS A 71 10.12 -4.90 17.67
CA LYS A 71 11.45 -4.32 17.86
C LYS A 71 12.39 -4.65 16.69
N VAL A 72 11.91 -4.44 15.48
CA VAL A 72 12.69 -4.53 14.24
C VAL A 72 12.78 -3.14 13.65
N ASP A 73 13.99 -2.62 13.58
CA ASP A 73 14.26 -1.34 12.95
C ASP A 73 14.44 -1.52 11.44
N PHE A 74 14.05 -0.53 10.68
CA PHE A 74 14.31 -0.46 9.25
C PHE A 74 14.62 0.98 8.84
N VAL A 75 15.37 1.13 7.76
CA VAL A 75 15.80 2.41 7.21
C VAL A 75 14.72 3.01 6.33
N SER A 76 14.23 2.21 5.38
CA SER A 76 13.17 2.61 4.45
C SER A 76 12.41 1.39 3.92
N LEU A 77 11.29 1.66 3.29
CA LEU A 77 10.48 0.68 2.58
C LEU A 77 10.08 1.26 1.23
N GLU A 78 10.33 0.50 0.18
CA GLU A 78 9.74 0.71 -1.13
C GLU A 78 8.71 -0.39 -1.38
N VAL A 79 7.58 -0.06 -2.01
CA VAL A 79 6.55 -1.04 -2.32
C VAL A 79 6.06 -0.82 -3.75
N GLU A 80 6.22 -1.84 -4.57
CA GLU A 80 5.50 -1.96 -5.83
C GLU A 80 4.28 -2.85 -5.62
N THR A 81 3.13 -2.42 -6.11
CA THR A 81 1.90 -3.22 -6.06
C THR A 81 1.32 -3.34 -7.45
N GLY A 82 1.31 -4.54 -7.98
CA GLY A 82 0.71 -4.88 -9.27
C GLY A 82 -0.62 -5.60 -9.09
N GLY A 83 -1.56 -5.36 -10.00
CA GLY A 83 -2.82 -6.06 -10.04
C GLY A 83 -3.15 -6.52 -11.46
N THR A 84 -3.65 -7.73 -11.58
CA THR A 84 -4.12 -8.29 -12.85
C THR A 84 -5.64 -8.28 -12.87
N VAL A 85 -6.22 -7.54 -13.82
CA VAL A 85 -7.66 -7.57 -14.10
C VAL A 85 -7.93 -8.60 -15.17
N ASP A 86 -8.90 -9.49 -14.92
CA ASP A 86 -9.29 -10.52 -15.86
C ASP A 86 -10.79 -10.84 -15.70
N ARG A 87 -11.34 -11.56 -16.67
CA ARG A 87 -12.72 -12.02 -16.67
C ARG A 87 -12.82 -13.43 -16.11
N GLN A 88 -13.35 -13.55 -14.90
CA GLN A 88 -13.54 -14.82 -14.21
C GLN A 88 -15.05 -15.09 -14.03
N ASN A 89 -15.53 -16.21 -14.54
CA ASN A 89 -16.96 -16.60 -14.43
C ASN A 89 -17.92 -15.48 -14.89
N GLY A 90 -17.56 -14.78 -15.96
CA GLY A 90 -18.37 -13.70 -16.53
C GLY A 90 -18.24 -12.34 -15.82
N VAL A 91 -17.48 -12.26 -14.73
CA VAL A 91 -17.23 -11.01 -13.97
C VAL A 91 -15.82 -10.52 -14.23
N THR A 92 -15.69 -9.26 -14.65
CA THR A 92 -14.39 -8.58 -14.76
C THR A 92 -14.01 -8.05 -13.38
N ARG A 93 -12.82 -8.45 -12.88
CA ARG A 93 -12.33 -8.10 -11.56
C ARG A 93 -10.81 -8.26 -11.46
N PHE A 94 -10.22 -7.74 -10.40
CA PHE A 94 -8.86 -8.13 -10.06
C PHE A 94 -8.81 -9.64 -9.78
N ALA A 95 -8.07 -10.38 -10.60
CA ALA A 95 -7.84 -11.81 -10.44
C ALA A 95 -6.75 -12.10 -9.41
N GLU A 96 -5.74 -11.23 -9.34
CA GLU A 96 -4.63 -11.29 -8.41
C GLU A 96 -4.10 -9.88 -8.11
N ILE A 97 -3.60 -9.69 -6.90
CA ILE A 97 -2.80 -8.53 -6.51
C ILE A 97 -1.48 -9.04 -5.93
N VAL A 98 -0.36 -8.48 -6.38
CA VAL A 98 0.98 -8.82 -5.89
C VAL A 98 1.60 -7.60 -5.23
N VAL A 99 2.00 -7.74 -3.97
CA VAL A 99 2.69 -6.70 -3.19
C VAL A 99 4.17 -7.08 -3.10
N ARG A 100 5.05 -6.24 -3.62
CA ARG A 100 6.51 -6.42 -3.66
C ARG A 100 7.18 -5.37 -2.79
N PRO A 101 7.30 -5.59 -1.48
CA PRO A 101 8.02 -4.68 -0.61
C PRO A 101 9.53 -4.99 -0.64
N THR A 102 10.33 -3.96 -0.83
CA THR A 102 11.78 -3.97 -0.58
C THR A 102 12.05 -3.25 0.73
N LEU A 103 12.35 -4.01 1.78
CA LEU A 103 12.63 -3.48 3.11
C LEU A 103 14.14 -3.27 3.26
N ILE A 104 14.55 -2.03 3.46
CA ILE A 104 15.94 -1.66 3.70
C ILE A 104 16.19 -1.64 5.20
N VAL A 105 17.11 -2.45 5.66
CA VAL A 105 17.42 -2.64 7.08
C VAL A 105 18.90 -2.35 7.38
N PRO A 106 19.26 -1.99 8.62
CA PRO A 106 20.66 -1.90 9.04
C PRO A 106 21.37 -3.24 8.88
N ALA A 107 22.67 -3.20 8.54
CA ALA A 107 23.54 -4.38 8.50
C ALA A 107 23.49 -5.16 9.81
N GLY A 108 23.44 -6.49 9.72
CA GLY A 108 23.33 -7.40 10.88
C GLY A 108 21.90 -7.55 11.42
N THR A 109 20.89 -7.00 10.75
CA THR A 109 19.48 -7.25 11.10
C THR A 109 19.12 -8.71 10.87
N ASP A 110 18.43 -9.34 11.83
CA ASP A 110 17.91 -10.71 11.67
C ASP A 110 16.91 -10.77 10.51
N ARG A 111 17.36 -11.30 9.38
CA ARG A 111 16.58 -11.41 8.13
C ARG A 111 15.29 -12.22 8.32
N THR A 112 15.33 -13.30 9.09
CA THR A 112 14.14 -14.14 9.35
C THR A 112 13.09 -13.36 10.11
N ARG A 113 13.52 -12.58 11.10
CA ARG A 113 12.64 -11.73 11.89
C ARG A 113 12.06 -10.59 11.06
N ALA A 114 12.86 -9.95 10.20
CA ALA A 114 12.41 -8.92 9.27
C ALA A 114 11.36 -9.46 8.28
N LEU A 115 11.58 -10.64 7.69
CA LEU A 115 10.58 -11.33 6.86
C LEU A 115 9.30 -11.65 7.64
N GLY A 116 9.43 -12.06 8.89
CA GLY A 116 8.29 -12.29 9.78
C GLY A 116 7.44 -11.05 10.00
N VAL A 117 8.07 -9.89 10.12
CA VAL A 117 7.39 -8.59 10.25
C VAL A 117 6.61 -8.24 8.97
N LEU A 118 7.20 -8.42 7.78
CA LEU A 118 6.54 -8.20 6.49
C LEU A 118 5.29 -9.08 6.33
N ARG A 119 5.40 -10.37 6.65
CA ARG A 119 4.28 -11.32 6.58
C ARG A 119 3.16 -10.99 7.58
N LYS A 120 3.51 -10.56 8.79
CA LYS A 120 2.54 -10.12 9.80
C LYS A 120 1.82 -8.84 9.36
N ALA A 121 2.55 -7.91 8.74
CA ALA A 121 1.97 -6.68 8.24
C ALA A 121 0.93 -6.94 7.13
N GLU A 122 1.23 -7.86 6.21
CA GLU A 122 0.28 -8.24 5.15
C GLU A 122 -0.99 -8.85 5.76
N LYS A 123 -0.85 -9.83 6.66
CA LYS A 123 -2.00 -10.48 7.33
C LYS A 123 -2.84 -9.53 8.17
N ALA A 124 -2.25 -8.50 8.74
CA ALA A 124 -2.94 -7.50 9.55
C ALA A 124 -3.41 -6.28 8.75
N CYS A 125 -3.16 -6.24 7.44
CA CYS A 125 -3.56 -5.14 6.58
C CYS A 125 -5.08 -5.10 6.42
N LEU A 126 -5.73 -4.05 6.94
CA LEU A 126 -7.18 -3.89 6.92
C LEU A 126 -7.73 -3.86 5.49
N VAL A 127 -7.07 -3.14 4.58
CA VAL A 127 -7.52 -3.02 3.19
C VAL A 127 -7.43 -4.38 2.50
N SER A 128 -6.31 -5.09 2.64
CA SER A 128 -6.14 -6.45 2.10
C SER A 128 -7.21 -7.41 2.64
N ALA A 129 -7.46 -7.38 3.94
CA ALA A 129 -8.48 -8.21 4.58
C ALA A 129 -9.92 -7.90 4.13
N SER A 130 -10.15 -6.74 3.53
CA SER A 130 -11.46 -6.32 3.01
C SER A 130 -11.70 -6.73 1.55
N LEU A 131 -10.69 -7.30 0.88
CA LEU A 131 -10.76 -7.71 -0.52
C LEU A 131 -10.96 -9.22 -0.64
N ALA A 132 -11.81 -9.64 -1.60
CA ALA A 132 -11.95 -11.04 -1.97
C ALA A 132 -10.86 -11.52 -2.95
N THR A 133 -10.13 -10.57 -3.56
CA THR A 133 -9.03 -10.86 -4.49
C THR A 133 -7.85 -11.46 -3.73
N PRO A 134 -7.25 -12.56 -4.21
CA PRO A 134 -6.03 -13.11 -3.63
C PRO A 134 -4.89 -12.08 -3.68
N ILE A 135 -4.22 -11.90 -2.56
CA ILE A 135 -3.05 -11.03 -2.44
C ILE A 135 -1.83 -11.88 -2.15
N ARG A 136 -0.80 -11.73 -2.99
CA ARG A 136 0.47 -12.43 -2.84
C ARG A 136 1.56 -11.44 -2.44
N LEU A 137 2.33 -11.80 -1.42
CA LEU A 137 3.48 -11.03 -0.95
C LEU A 137 4.77 -11.62 -1.50
N GLU A 138 5.56 -10.80 -2.18
CA GLU A 138 6.89 -11.12 -2.71
C GLU A 138 7.93 -10.17 -2.07
N PRO A 139 8.39 -10.45 -0.84
CA PRO A 139 9.23 -9.53 -0.08
C PRO A 139 10.70 -9.67 -0.43
N GLU A 140 11.40 -8.55 -0.46
CA GLU A 140 12.85 -8.45 -0.51
C GLU A 140 13.38 -7.72 0.73
N ILE A 141 14.57 -8.13 1.21
CA ILE A 141 15.29 -7.44 2.29
C ILE A 141 16.67 -7.08 1.79
N VAL A 142 17.01 -5.80 1.93
CA VAL A 142 18.33 -5.25 1.58
C VAL A 142 18.99 -4.70 2.84
N GLU A 143 20.20 -5.13 3.12
CA GLU A 143 21.00 -4.60 4.23
C GLU A 143 21.86 -3.44 3.74
N VAL A 144 21.94 -2.40 4.57
CA VAL A 144 22.80 -1.23 4.32
C VAL A 144 23.60 -0.87 5.56
N ASP A 145 24.82 -0.42 5.35
CA ASP A 145 25.61 0.17 6.42
C ASP A 145 25.01 1.54 6.79
N VAL A 146 24.42 1.62 7.97
CA VAL A 146 23.96 2.91 8.52
C VAL A 146 25.14 3.54 9.25
N PRO A 147 25.62 4.74 8.85
CA PRO A 147 26.63 5.43 9.62
C PRO A 147 26.12 5.62 11.06
N VAL A 148 26.87 5.09 12.02
CA VAL A 148 26.64 5.42 13.43
C VAL A 148 26.92 6.91 13.54
N LEU A 149 25.89 7.72 13.62
CA LEU A 149 26.05 9.09 14.09
C LEU A 149 26.54 8.98 15.52
N ALA A 150 27.87 9.09 15.69
CA ALA A 150 28.50 9.18 17.00
C ALA A 150 27.75 10.26 17.78
N GLY A 151 27.17 9.85 18.89
CA GLY A 151 26.33 10.71 19.71
C GLY A 151 26.95 12.05 19.93
N ALA A 152 26.21 13.09 19.68
CA ALA A 152 26.48 14.39 20.26
C ALA A 152 26.28 14.24 21.77
N ILE A 153 27.36 13.92 22.47
CA ILE A 153 27.48 14.18 23.91
C ILE A 153 27.80 15.67 23.99
N GLY A 154 26.88 16.42 24.50
CA GLY A 154 27.03 17.84 24.83
C GLY A 154 25.91 18.23 25.76
#